data_ae805d664cedd12684376e2e48e42c92
#
_entry.id   ae805d664cedd12684376e2e48e42c92
#
_cell.length_a   1.000
_cell.length_b   1.000
_cell.length_c   1.000
_cell.angle_alpha   90.00
_cell.angle_beta   90.00
_cell.angle_gamma   90.00
#
_symmetry.space_group_name_H-M   'P 1'
#
loop_
_entity.id
_entity.type
_entity.pdbx_description
1 polymer ?
#
loop_
_entity_poly.entity_id
_entity_poly.type
_entity_poly.pdbx_seq_one_letter_code
_entity_poly.pdbx_strand_id
1 'polypeptide(L)'
;SIDLTVTSPPYDNLRTYNGNIDQWNFEKFKAIAKELFRVTAAGGVVVWIVADATIKGSETGTSFRQALWFMECGFNLHDTMIYRTSKPPMNDRRYQQCFEYMFVFSKGRPNTFNALTEHCKNAGKKVSATYYNADGTKKERHGKSPVKETKPLENIWYIVQRPNNGHPAAFPEQLAKDHIVSWSNEGDTVLDCFMGSGTTGKMAVLNN
;
A
#
# COMPACT_ATOMS: atom_id res chain seq x y z
N SER A 1 -13.33 10.52 -14.06
CA SER A 1 -13.15 9.90 -12.75
C SER A 1 -11.89 9.03 -12.78
N ILE A 2 -11.27 8.84 -11.62
CA ILE A 2 -10.05 8.06 -11.45
C ILE A 2 -10.42 6.70 -10.87
N ASP A 3 -9.96 5.62 -11.49
CA ASP A 3 -10.24 4.26 -11.05
C ASP A 3 -9.21 3.78 -10.03
N LEU A 4 -7.93 4.16 -10.22
CA LEU A 4 -6.84 3.84 -9.30
C LEU A 4 -5.92 5.03 -9.08
N THR A 5 -5.56 5.30 -7.85
CA THR A 5 -4.41 6.16 -7.49
C THR A 5 -3.34 5.31 -6.84
N VAL A 6 -2.09 5.40 -7.33
CA VAL A 6 -0.90 4.81 -6.67
C VAL A 6 0.12 5.91 -6.50
N THR A 7 0.38 6.31 -5.25
CA THR A 7 1.20 7.49 -5.01
C THR A 7 1.90 7.45 -3.66
N SER A 8 3.00 8.21 -3.54
CA SER A 8 3.76 8.40 -2.32
C SER A 8 3.99 9.89 -2.10
N PRO A 9 3.39 10.48 -1.04
CA PRO A 9 3.58 11.90 -0.73
C PRO A 9 4.99 12.17 -0.21
N PRO A 10 5.40 13.45 -0.06
CA PRO A 10 6.57 13.79 0.74
C PRO A 10 6.42 13.27 2.18
N TYR A 11 7.48 12.61 2.70
CA TYR A 11 7.49 12.07 4.07
C TYR A 11 7.98 13.13 5.04
N ASP A 12 7.10 13.84 5.71
CA ASP A 12 7.43 14.91 6.65
C ASP A 12 8.62 15.77 6.16
N ASN A 13 9.60 16.02 7.02
CA ASN A 13 10.83 16.75 6.68
C ASN A 13 12.02 15.82 6.37
N LEU A 14 11.77 14.55 6.00
CA LEU A 14 12.85 13.58 5.76
C LEU A 14 13.70 13.89 4.53
N ARG A 15 13.20 14.68 3.59
CA ARG A 15 13.93 15.08 2.37
C ARG A 15 13.62 16.52 1.98
N THR A 16 14.66 17.23 1.58
CA THR A 16 14.51 18.55 0.95
C THR A 16 14.25 18.37 -0.55
N TYR A 17 13.04 18.66 -0.99
CA TYR A 17 12.73 18.74 -2.40
C TYR A 17 13.04 20.15 -2.89
N ASN A 18 14.15 20.34 -3.63
CA ASN A 18 14.58 21.63 -4.21
C ASN A 18 14.64 22.80 -3.21
N GLY A 19 15.02 22.54 -1.95
CA GLY A 19 15.13 23.59 -0.92
C GLY A 19 13.82 24.04 -0.28
N ASN A 20 12.67 23.53 -0.70
CA ASN A 20 11.34 23.95 -0.22
C ASN A 20 10.78 22.99 0.85
N ILE A 21 11.38 22.98 2.05
CA ILE A 21 10.94 22.14 3.17
C ILE A 21 9.55 22.56 3.68
N ASP A 22 9.19 23.82 3.59
CA ASP A 22 7.98 24.39 4.22
C ASP A 22 6.69 24.19 3.39
N GLN A 23 6.77 23.54 2.25
CA GLN A 23 5.61 23.42 1.37
C GLN A 23 4.68 22.26 1.68
N TRP A 24 5.16 21.19 2.35
CA TRP A 24 4.34 20.05 2.73
C TRP A 24 3.95 20.11 4.22
N ASN A 25 2.66 20.10 4.49
CA ASN A 25 2.11 20.06 5.85
C ASN A 25 0.75 19.34 5.88
N PHE A 26 0.23 19.12 7.08
CA PHE A 26 -1.01 18.36 7.25
C PHE A 26 -2.24 19.04 6.63
N GLU A 27 -2.29 20.37 6.59
CA GLU A 27 -3.42 21.09 5.95
C GLU A 27 -3.43 20.90 4.43
N LYS A 28 -2.26 20.93 3.79
CA LYS A 28 -2.13 20.62 2.36
C LYS A 28 -2.50 19.17 2.06
N PHE A 29 -2.04 18.24 2.91
CA PHE A 29 -2.45 16.85 2.82
C PHE A 29 -3.98 16.71 2.90
N LYS A 30 -4.64 17.37 3.87
CA LYS A 30 -6.10 17.32 4.00
C LYS A 30 -6.83 17.80 2.75
N ALA A 31 -6.35 18.86 2.13
CA ALA A 31 -6.92 19.37 0.89
C ALA A 31 -6.78 18.35 -0.25
N ILE A 32 -5.60 17.74 -0.41
CA ILE A 32 -5.35 16.70 -1.42
C ILE A 32 -6.20 15.45 -1.18
N ALA A 33 -6.31 15.00 0.05
CA ALA A 33 -7.14 13.83 0.40
C ALA A 33 -8.61 14.05 0.04
N LYS A 34 -9.16 15.26 0.27
CA LYS A 34 -10.53 15.63 -0.15
C LYS A 34 -10.68 15.60 -1.67
N GLU A 35 -9.69 16.14 -2.40
CA GLU A 35 -9.70 16.12 -3.87
C GLU A 35 -9.57 14.70 -4.42
N LEU A 36 -8.73 13.86 -3.82
CA LEU A 36 -8.65 12.44 -4.16
C LEU A 36 -10.01 11.76 -3.96
N PHE A 37 -10.70 12.01 -2.83
CA PHE A 37 -12.05 11.48 -2.64
C PHE A 37 -13.03 11.98 -3.71
N ARG A 38 -12.96 13.26 -4.07
CA ARG A 38 -13.83 13.85 -5.08
C ARG A 38 -13.64 13.20 -6.45
N VAL A 39 -12.39 13.03 -6.90
CA VAL A 39 -12.08 12.53 -8.25
C VAL A 39 -12.11 11.02 -8.38
N THR A 40 -11.94 10.28 -7.30
CA THR A 40 -12.01 8.81 -7.31
C THR A 40 -13.42 8.34 -7.66
N ALA A 41 -13.52 7.41 -8.60
CA ALA A 41 -14.78 6.77 -9.00
C ALA A 41 -15.40 5.99 -7.84
N ALA A 42 -16.70 5.75 -7.87
CA ALA A 42 -17.32 4.77 -6.98
C ALA A 42 -16.69 3.38 -7.24
N GLY A 43 -16.21 2.71 -6.20
CA GLY A 43 -15.44 1.46 -6.30
C GLY A 43 -13.98 1.65 -6.72
N GLY A 44 -13.53 2.89 -6.95
CA GLY A 44 -12.12 3.19 -7.20
C GLY A 44 -11.27 3.07 -5.94
N VAL A 45 -9.95 2.90 -6.14
CA VAL A 45 -8.97 2.61 -5.09
C VAL A 45 -7.87 3.67 -5.02
N VAL A 46 -7.42 3.99 -3.82
CA VAL A 46 -6.23 4.81 -3.56
C VAL A 46 -5.23 4.00 -2.76
N VAL A 47 -4.05 3.77 -3.32
CA VAL A 47 -2.89 3.20 -2.63
C VAL A 47 -1.99 4.36 -2.21
N TRP A 48 -1.88 4.55 -0.89
CA TRP A 48 -1.12 5.63 -0.26
C TRP A 48 0.11 5.04 0.43
N ILE A 49 1.30 5.30 -0.14
CA ILE A 49 2.56 4.73 0.33
C ILE A 49 3.25 5.78 1.18
N VAL A 50 3.48 5.49 2.46
CA VAL A 50 3.99 6.48 3.43
C VAL A 50 4.78 5.84 4.55
N ALA A 51 5.77 6.57 5.08
CA ALA A 51 6.49 6.24 6.30
C ALA A 51 6.55 7.45 7.24
N ASP A 52 6.80 7.18 8.52
CA ASP A 52 6.97 8.21 9.53
C ASP A 52 8.44 8.61 9.69
N ALA A 53 8.68 9.90 9.93
CA ALA A 53 9.97 10.38 10.37
C ALA A 53 10.17 10.09 11.87
N THR A 54 11.43 9.90 12.26
CA THR A 54 11.81 9.90 13.68
C THR A 54 12.46 11.23 14.02
N ILE A 55 11.81 12.03 14.85
CA ILE A 55 12.28 13.35 15.29
C ILE A 55 12.51 13.34 16.79
N LYS A 56 13.71 13.69 17.23
CA LYS A 56 14.08 13.70 18.67
C LYS A 56 13.71 12.40 19.40
N GLY A 57 13.89 11.25 18.75
CA GLY A 57 13.63 9.94 19.35
C GLY A 57 12.17 9.49 19.34
N SER A 58 11.26 10.25 18.73
CA SER A 58 9.83 9.90 18.57
C SER A 58 9.46 9.80 17.10
N GLU A 59 8.67 8.82 16.73
CA GLU A 59 8.02 8.79 15.41
C GLU A 59 6.93 9.86 15.36
N THR A 60 6.74 10.46 14.18
CA THR A 60 5.79 11.55 13.98
C THR A 60 4.34 11.10 14.04
N GLY A 61 4.07 9.84 13.72
CA GLY A 61 2.72 9.30 13.60
C GLY A 61 1.90 9.94 12.47
N THR A 62 2.56 10.57 11.52
CA THR A 62 1.91 11.25 10.40
C THR A 62 1.15 10.27 9.52
N SER A 63 1.70 9.07 9.30
CA SER A 63 1.05 8.01 8.53
C SER A 63 -0.32 7.63 9.09
N PHE A 64 -0.43 7.46 10.40
CA PHE A 64 -1.69 7.14 11.08
C PHE A 64 -2.70 8.28 11.00
N ARG A 65 -2.24 9.53 11.20
CA ARG A 65 -3.10 10.72 11.07
C ARG A 65 -3.64 10.87 9.66
N GLN A 66 -2.82 10.58 8.65
CA GLN A 66 -3.23 10.59 7.26
C GLN A 66 -4.25 9.49 6.98
N ALA A 67 -4.03 8.27 7.48
CA ALA A 67 -4.98 7.17 7.29
C ALA A 67 -6.35 7.49 7.92
N LEU A 68 -6.39 7.99 9.14
CA LEU A 68 -7.63 8.39 9.79
C LEU A 68 -8.35 9.52 9.04
N TRP A 69 -7.60 10.50 8.52
CA TRP A 69 -8.20 11.58 7.74
C TRP A 69 -8.81 11.11 6.42
N PHE A 70 -8.20 10.16 5.71
CA PHE A 70 -8.81 9.55 4.54
C PHE A 70 -10.16 8.90 4.88
N MET A 71 -10.25 8.23 6.03
CA MET A 71 -11.52 7.66 6.51
C MET A 71 -12.55 8.76 6.82
N GLU A 72 -12.14 9.87 7.43
CA GLU A 72 -13.00 11.04 7.67
C GLU A 72 -13.50 11.68 6.35
N CYS A 73 -12.70 11.62 5.27
CA CYS A 73 -13.12 12.06 3.94
C CYS A 73 -14.19 11.16 3.32
N GLY A 74 -14.42 9.95 3.86
CA GLY A 74 -15.41 8.99 3.39
C GLY A 74 -14.85 7.74 2.70
N PHE A 75 -13.54 7.58 2.62
CA PHE A 75 -12.94 6.33 2.17
C PHE A 75 -13.09 5.21 3.21
N ASN A 76 -13.24 3.99 2.75
CA ASN A 76 -12.98 2.81 3.57
C ASN A 76 -11.47 2.53 3.61
N LEU A 77 -10.90 2.28 4.77
CA LEU A 77 -9.59 1.65 4.86
C LEU A 77 -9.78 0.17 4.52
N HIS A 78 -9.50 -0.19 3.26
CA HIS A 78 -9.74 -1.52 2.73
C HIS A 78 -8.70 -2.53 3.22
N ASP A 79 -7.41 -2.14 3.19
CA ASP A 79 -6.31 -2.97 3.70
C ASP A 79 -5.17 -2.08 4.22
N THR A 80 -4.43 -2.60 5.19
CA THR A 80 -3.17 -2.04 5.67
C THR A 80 -2.05 -2.98 5.27
N MET A 81 -1.40 -2.67 4.15
CA MET A 81 -0.31 -3.45 3.61
C MET A 81 1.04 -2.89 4.05
N ILE A 82 2.07 -3.72 4.01
CA ILE A 82 3.44 -3.36 4.37
C ILE A 82 4.38 -3.60 3.18
N TYR A 83 5.10 -2.57 2.79
CA TYR A 83 6.25 -2.68 1.91
C TYR A 83 7.51 -2.84 2.76
N ARG A 84 8.10 -4.03 2.77
CA ARG A 84 9.36 -4.29 3.47
C ARG A 84 10.54 -3.91 2.58
N THR A 85 11.35 -2.96 3.03
CA THR A 85 12.55 -2.52 2.34
C THR A 85 13.71 -3.49 2.54
N SER A 86 14.65 -3.53 1.59
CA SER A 86 15.81 -4.43 1.66
C SER A 86 17.00 -3.85 2.44
N LYS A 87 17.00 -2.56 2.72
CA LYS A 87 18.14 -1.85 3.33
C LYS A 87 17.68 -0.88 4.41
N PRO A 88 17.33 -1.40 5.61
CA PRO A 88 16.95 -0.52 6.72
C PRO A 88 18.18 0.27 7.22
N PRO A 89 18.00 1.50 7.69
CA PRO A 89 19.09 2.26 8.33
C PRO A 89 19.51 1.59 9.63
N MET A 90 20.80 1.63 9.92
CA MET A 90 21.33 1.17 11.21
C MET A 90 20.91 2.11 12.33
N ASN A 91 20.54 1.55 13.48
CA ASN A 91 20.17 2.28 14.68
C ASN A 91 20.62 1.49 15.92
N ASP A 92 21.11 2.18 16.96
CA ASP A 92 21.63 1.60 18.19
C ASP A 92 20.63 1.61 19.36
N ARG A 93 19.53 2.37 19.24
CA ARG A 93 18.56 2.59 20.35
C ARG A 93 17.14 2.13 20.04
N ARG A 94 16.90 1.59 18.84
CA ARG A 94 15.63 1.01 18.42
C ARG A 94 15.83 -0.04 17.36
N TYR A 95 14.84 -0.85 17.10
CA TYR A 95 14.87 -1.75 15.96
C TYR A 95 14.96 -0.98 14.65
N GLN A 96 15.64 -1.57 13.66
CA GLN A 96 15.82 -0.97 12.35
C GLN A 96 14.47 -0.84 11.64
N GLN A 97 14.11 0.37 11.23
CA GLN A 97 12.90 0.62 10.46
C GLN A 97 13.07 0.02 9.05
N CYS A 98 12.39 -1.08 8.79
CA CYS A 98 12.56 -1.85 7.55
C CYS A 98 11.30 -1.88 6.68
N PHE A 99 10.33 -1.01 6.91
CA PHE A 99 9.09 -1.02 6.16
C PHE A 99 8.51 0.39 5.95
N GLU A 100 7.62 0.47 4.99
CA GLU A 100 6.71 1.59 4.74
C GLU A 100 5.28 1.06 4.73
N TYR A 101 4.30 1.87 5.11
CA TYR A 101 2.89 1.54 4.99
C TYR A 101 2.43 1.70 3.55
N MET A 102 1.60 0.79 3.08
CA MET A 102 0.81 0.91 1.86
C MET A 102 -0.65 0.83 2.28
N PHE A 103 -1.25 1.96 2.63
CA PHE A 103 -2.67 2.00 2.95
C PHE A 103 -3.49 1.91 1.67
N VAL A 104 -4.38 0.93 1.60
CA VAL A 104 -5.31 0.76 0.49
C VAL A 104 -6.66 1.29 0.91
N PHE A 105 -7.07 2.39 0.31
CA PHE A 105 -8.39 2.99 0.54
C PHE A 105 -9.31 2.71 -0.64
N SER A 106 -10.61 2.61 -0.38
CA SER A 106 -11.61 2.45 -1.44
C SER A 106 -12.81 3.37 -1.24
N LYS A 107 -13.35 3.87 -2.34
CA LYS A 107 -14.61 4.63 -2.33
C LYS A 107 -15.79 3.68 -2.51
N GLY A 108 -16.27 3.14 -1.39
CA GLY A 108 -17.19 2.01 -1.38
C GLY A 108 -16.46 0.66 -1.53
N ARG A 109 -17.12 -0.34 -2.11
CA ARG A 109 -16.49 -1.64 -2.39
C ARG A 109 -15.62 -1.52 -3.64
N PRO A 110 -14.36 -2.00 -3.64
CA PRO A 110 -13.53 -2.02 -4.84
C PRO A 110 -14.21 -2.73 -6.01
N ASN A 111 -14.17 -2.13 -7.20
CA ASN A 111 -14.71 -2.73 -8.43
C ASN A 111 -13.78 -3.82 -8.95
N THR A 112 -12.47 -3.66 -8.75
CA THR A 112 -11.43 -4.54 -9.28
C THR A 112 -10.56 -5.05 -8.15
N PHE A 113 -10.30 -6.34 -8.13
CA PHE A 113 -9.27 -6.99 -7.33
C PHE A 113 -8.73 -8.22 -8.05
N ASN A 114 -7.60 -8.07 -8.71
CA ASN A 114 -6.87 -9.13 -9.40
C ASN A 114 -5.73 -9.60 -8.50
N ALA A 115 -6.01 -10.52 -7.58
CA ALA A 115 -5.04 -10.96 -6.59
C ALA A 115 -3.77 -11.54 -7.23
N LEU A 116 -2.63 -11.01 -6.87
CA LEU A 116 -1.36 -11.70 -7.09
C LEU A 116 -1.34 -12.96 -6.25
N THR A 117 -0.88 -14.07 -6.82
CA THR A 117 -0.99 -15.38 -6.17
C THR A 117 0.36 -16.09 -6.03
N GLU A 118 0.44 -16.97 -5.04
CA GLU A 118 1.55 -17.90 -4.84
C GLU A 118 1.06 -19.34 -4.71
N HIS A 119 1.96 -20.31 -4.93
CA HIS A 119 1.65 -21.72 -4.78
C HIS A 119 1.40 -22.10 -3.32
N CYS A 120 0.36 -22.90 -3.08
CA CYS A 120 0.05 -23.45 -1.77
C CYS A 120 0.97 -24.65 -1.46
N LYS A 121 1.63 -24.64 -0.31
CA LYS A 121 2.48 -25.78 0.17
C LYS A 121 1.74 -27.12 0.25
N ASN A 122 0.42 -27.07 0.48
CA ASN A 122 -0.44 -28.24 0.63
C ASN A 122 -1.44 -28.40 -0.53
N ALA A 123 -1.11 -27.90 -1.72
CA ALA A 123 -1.95 -28.03 -2.91
C ALA A 123 -2.36 -29.50 -3.15
N GLY A 124 -3.60 -29.72 -3.49
CA GLY A 124 -4.16 -31.05 -3.74
C GLY A 124 -4.45 -31.90 -2.48
N LYS A 125 -3.97 -31.52 -1.29
CA LYS A 125 -4.20 -32.27 -0.04
C LYS A 125 -5.48 -31.81 0.65
N LYS A 126 -6.19 -32.73 1.30
CA LYS A 126 -7.26 -32.39 2.25
C LYS A 126 -6.62 -32.09 3.59
N VAL A 127 -6.84 -30.88 4.10
CA VAL A 127 -6.25 -30.42 5.36
C VAL A 127 -7.36 -30.23 6.38
N SER A 128 -7.16 -30.80 7.58
CA SER A 128 -8.01 -30.54 8.73
C SER A 128 -7.42 -29.38 9.53
N ALA A 129 -8.26 -28.53 10.08
CA ALA A 129 -7.84 -27.42 10.93
C ALA A 129 -8.70 -27.39 12.19
N THR A 130 -8.07 -27.09 13.31
CA THR A 130 -8.77 -26.86 14.59
C THR A 130 -8.95 -25.37 14.78
N TYR A 131 -10.17 -24.94 15.06
CA TYR A 131 -10.52 -23.57 15.39
C TYR A 131 -11.05 -23.52 16.82
N TYR A 132 -10.92 -22.36 17.44
CA TYR A 132 -11.57 -22.08 18.72
C TYR A 132 -12.72 -21.11 18.46
N ASN A 133 -13.89 -21.43 19.00
CA ASN A 133 -15.01 -20.50 19.03
C ASN A 133 -14.73 -19.37 20.02
N ALA A 134 -15.52 -18.29 19.97
CA ALA A 134 -15.39 -17.17 20.90
C ALA A 134 -15.57 -17.57 22.39
N ASP A 135 -16.25 -18.69 22.66
CA ASP A 135 -16.45 -19.28 23.99
C ASP A 135 -15.29 -20.20 24.43
N GLY A 136 -14.22 -20.32 23.63
CA GLY A 136 -13.06 -21.16 23.90
C GLY A 136 -13.24 -22.65 23.57
N THR A 137 -14.40 -23.09 23.07
CA THR A 137 -14.64 -24.48 22.69
C THR A 137 -13.91 -24.81 21.38
N LYS A 138 -13.36 -26.04 21.28
CA LYS A 138 -12.70 -26.53 20.06
C LYS A 138 -13.73 -26.89 19.00
N LYS A 139 -13.47 -26.45 17.76
CA LYS A 139 -14.18 -26.91 16.58
C LYS A 139 -13.20 -27.45 15.55
N GLU A 140 -13.34 -28.71 15.20
CA GLU A 140 -12.58 -29.32 14.11
C GLU A 140 -13.30 -29.10 12.78
N ARG A 141 -12.58 -28.60 11.79
CA ARG A 141 -13.04 -28.50 10.42
C ARG A 141 -12.21 -29.43 9.54
N HIS A 142 -12.82 -30.49 9.09
CA HIS A 142 -12.23 -31.33 8.06
C HIS A 142 -12.47 -30.69 6.68
N GLY A 143 -11.40 -30.45 5.94
CA GLY A 143 -11.48 -29.91 4.59
C GLY A 143 -12.25 -30.85 3.68
N LYS A 144 -13.40 -30.42 3.18
CA LYS A 144 -14.20 -31.22 2.22
C LYS A 144 -13.55 -31.29 0.84
N SER A 145 -12.85 -30.22 0.46
CA SER A 145 -12.17 -30.10 -0.83
C SER A 145 -10.65 -30.04 -0.67
N PRO A 146 -9.89 -30.47 -1.67
CA PRO A 146 -8.45 -30.26 -1.68
C PRO A 146 -8.08 -28.77 -1.61
N VAL A 147 -6.92 -28.48 -1.02
CA VAL A 147 -6.35 -27.13 -1.03
C VAL A 147 -6.10 -26.72 -2.49
N LYS A 148 -6.47 -25.51 -2.85
CA LYS A 148 -6.22 -24.96 -4.19
C LYS A 148 -4.72 -24.91 -4.48
N GLU A 149 -4.35 -24.91 -5.75
CA GLU A 149 -2.93 -24.82 -6.17
C GLU A 149 -2.32 -23.49 -5.75
N THR A 150 -3.11 -22.41 -5.84
CA THR A 150 -2.66 -21.06 -5.53
C THR A 150 -3.54 -20.39 -4.48
N LYS A 151 -2.96 -19.45 -3.77
CA LYS A 151 -3.64 -18.53 -2.85
C LYS A 151 -3.17 -17.09 -3.11
N PRO A 152 -3.95 -16.06 -2.75
CA PRO A 152 -3.47 -14.68 -2.77
C PRO A 152 -2.19 -14.53 -1.94
N LEU A 153 -1.31 -13.62 -2.38
CA LEU A 153 -0.16 -13.20 -1.59
C LEU A 153 -0.60 -12.62 -0.24
N GLU A 154 0.29 -12.64 0.72
CA GLU A 154 0.13 -11.93 1.99
C GLU A 154 0.24 -10.41 1.76
N ASN A 155 -0.27 -9.62 2.70
CA ASN A 155 -0.23 -8.15 2.62
C ASN A 155 1.10 -7.54 3.11
N ILE A 156 2.14 -8.35 3.28
CA ILE A 156 3.53 -7.91 3.54
C ILE A 156 4.36 -8.26 2.32
N TRP A 157 4.76 -7.23 1.55
CA TRP A 157 5.51 -7.42 0.32
C TRP A 157 6.99 -7.11 0.52
N TYR A 158 7.85 -8.05 0.15
CA TYR A 158 9.29 -7.87 0.12
C TYR A 158 9.74 -7.59 -1.31
N ILE A 159 10.04 -6.31 -1.59
CA ILE A 159 10.47 -5.87 -2.91
C ILE A 159 11.88 -5.28 -2.79
N VAL A 160 12.82 -5.86 -3.54
CA VAL A 160 14.20 -5.37 -3.54
C VAL A 160 14.27 -4.05 -4.31
N GLN A 161 14.67 -2.99 -3.62
CA GLN A 161 14.92 -1.70 -4.25
C GLN A 161 16.19 -1.80 -5.09
N ARG A 162 16.04 -1.64 -6.40
CA ARG A 162 17.19 -1.51 -7.31
C ARG A 162 17.70 -0.06 -7.28
N PRO A 163 19.02 0.15 -7.47
CA PRO A 163 19.55 1.51 -7.60
C PRO A 163 18.84 2.22 -8.75
N ASN A 164 18.25 3.37 -8.46
CA ASN A 164 17.57 4.18 -9.48
C ASN A 164 18.52 5.32 -9.89
N ASN A 165 18.86 5.36 -11.17
CA ASN A 165 19.78 6.35 -11.70
C ASN A 165 19.09 7.73 -11.77
N GLY A 166 19.19 8.51 -10.71
CA GLY A 166 18.92 9.95 -10.76
C GLY A 166 17.76 10.51 -9.92
N HIS A 167 16.88 9.70 -9.31
CA HIS A 167 15.84 10.24 -8.45
C HIS A 167 15.98 9.75 -7.00
N PRO A 168 16.10 10.66 -6.01
CA PRO A 168 16.43 10.28 -4.62
C PRO A 168 15.31 9.56 -3.87
N ALA A 169 14.09 9.47 -4.42
CA ALA A 169 12.91 9.02 -3.71
C ALA A 169 11.93 8.17 -4.53
N ALA A 170 12.35 7.60 -5.67
CA ALA A 170 11.47 6.74 -6.43
C ALA A 170 11.25 5.40 -5.71
N PHE A 171 9.99 4.98 -5.56
CA PHE A 171 9.70 3.63 -5.12
C PHE A 171 9.93 2.61 -6.26
N PRO A 172 10.10 1.30 -5.96
CA PRO A 172 10.39 0.30 -6.97
C PRO A 172 9.30 0.19 -8.04
N GLU A 173 9.69 0.02 -9.31
CA GLU A 173 8.75 -0.24 -10.42
C GLU A 173 7.84 -1.43 -10.14
N GLN A 174 8.39 -2.49 -9.51
CA GLN A 174 7.62 -3.67 -9.13
C GLN A 174 6.46 -3.33 -8.18
N LEU A 175 6.67 -2.42 -7.23
CA LEU A 175 5.64 -2.00 -6.29
C LEU A 175 4.49 -1.30 -7.00
N ALA A 176 4.81 -0.35 -7.91
CA ALA A 176 3.80 0.33 -8.72
C ALA A 176 3.03 -0.67 -9.60
N LYS A 177 3.77 -1.53 -10.32
CA LYS A 177 3.20 -2.56 -11.19
C LYS A 177 2.22 -3.46 -10.42
N ASP A 178 2.64 -3.98 -9.28
CA ASP A 178 1.85 -4.95 -8.52
C ASP A 178 0.53 -4.34 -8.02
N HIS A 179 0.54 -3.06 -7.60
CA HIS A 179 -0.69 -2.36 -7.26
C HIS A 179 -1.56 -2.06 -8.46
N ILE A 180 -0.98 -1.65 -9.62
CA ILE A 180 -1.73 -1.39 -10.86
C ILE A 180 -2.43 -2.66 -11.31
N VAL A 181 -1.71 -3.77 -11.44
CA VAL A 181 -2.29 -5.06 -11.85
C VAL A 181 -3.35 -5.54 -10.87
N SER A 182 -3.17 -5.30 -9.56
CA SER A 182 -4.12 -5.76 -8.54
C SER A 182 -5.43 -4.96 -8.54
N TRP A 183 -5.38 -3.65 -8.79
CA TRP A 183 -6.50 -2.75 -8.53
C TRP A 183 -7.07 -2.05 -9.75
N SER A 184 -6.56 -2.36 -10.95
CA SER A 184 -7.10 -1.84 -12.22
C SER A 184 -7.14 -2.91 -13.31
N ASN A 185 -7.89 -2.62 -14.37
CA ASN A 185 -7.98 -3.39 -15.60
C ASN A 185 -7.50 -2.53 -16.77
N GLU A 186 -7.30 -3.14 -17.93
CA GLU A 186 -6.98 -2.44 -19.17
C GLU A 186 -8.04 -1.35 -19.46
N GLY A 187 -7.59 -0.15 -19.74
CA GLY A 187 -8.43 1.02 -20.00
C GLY A 187 -8.85 1.83 -18.76
N ASP A 188 -8.56 1.36 -17.53
CA ASP A 188 -8.83 2.13 -16.32
C ASP A 188 -7.87 3.31 -16.20
N THR A 189 -8.34 4.41 -15.59
CA THR A 189 -7.55 5.62 -15.41
C THR A 189 -6.73 5.56 -14.12
N VAL A 190 -5.40 5.58 -14.27
CA VAL A 190 -4.44 5.58 -13.14
C VAL A 190 -3.89 6.98 -12.89
N LEU A 191 -3.92 7.43 -11.64
CA LEU A 191 -3.41 8.71 -11.18
C LEU A 191 -2.20 8.54 -10.26
N ASP A 192 -1.20 9.40 -10.42
CA ASP A 192 -0.17 9.69 -9.42
C ASP A 192 -0.04 11.21 -9.26
N CYS A 193 -0.55 11.75 -8.14
CA CYS A 193 -0.52 13.19 -7.87
C CYS A 193 0.83 13.69 -7.32
N PHE A 194 1.78 12.78 -7.04
CA PHE A 194 3.16 13.08 -6.63
C PHE A 194 4.17 12.35 -7.53
N MET A 195 3.95 12.38 -8.82
CA MET A 195 4.56 11.51 -9.83
C MET A 195 6.10 11.42 -9.80
N GLY A 196 6.81 12.43 -9.30
CA GLY A 196 8.28 12.41 -9.21
C GLY A 196 8.95 12.05 -10.54
N SER A 197 9.62 10.89 -10.58
CA SER A 197 10.27 10.35 -11.79
C SER A 197 9.32 9.68 -12.79
N GLY A 198 8.02 9.61 -12.50
CA GLY A 198 7.02 9.00 -13.38
C GLY A 198 6.90 7.49 -13.29
N THR A 199 7.35 6.87 -12.20
CA THR A 199 7.32 5.40 -12.04
C THR A 199 5.92 4.83 -12.19
N THR A 200 4.92 5.40 -11.53
CA THR A 200 3.52 4.95 -11.64
C THR A 200 3.01 5.09 -13.07
N GLY A 201 3.22 6.25 -13.70
CA GLY A 201 2.80 6.50 -15.08
C GLY A 201 3.44 5.52 -16.08
N LYS A 202 4.76 5.27 -15.93
CA LYS A 202 5.47 4.26 -16.74
C LYS A 202 4.85 2.88 -16.58
N MET A 203 4.59 2.45 -15.34
CA MET A 203 4.03 1.12 -15.09
C MET A 203 2.58 1.00 -15.53
N ALA A 204 1.79 2.08 -15.46
CA ALA A 204 0.44 2.10 -15.99
C ALA A 204 0.45 1.87 -17.51
N VAL A 205 1.24 2.63 -18.26
CA VAL A 205 1.35 2.46 -19.73
C VAL A 205 1.81 1.05 -20.15
N LEU A 206 2.62 0.39 -19.33
CA LEU A 206 3.15 -0.95 -19.65
C LEU A 206 2.22 -2.10 -19.24
N ASN A 207 1.25 -1.89 -18.36
CA ASN A 207 0.47 -2.98 -17.76
C ASN A 207 -1.06 -2.74 -17.76
N ASN A 208 -1.50 -1.61 -18.29
CA ASN A 208 -2.93 -1.22 -18.29
C ASN A 208 -3.40 -0.83 -19.71
#